data_9c74f4b5089124a00461b1eb5edf62ad
#
_entry.id   9c74f4b5089124a00461b1eb5edf62ad
#
_cell.length_a   1.000
_cell.length_b   1.000
_cell.length_c   1.000
_cell.angle_alpha   90.00
_cell.angle_beta   90.00
_cell.angle_gamma   90.00
#
_symmetry.space_group_name_H-M   'P 1'
#
loop_
_entity.id
_entity.type
_entity.pdbx_description
1 polymer ?
#
loop_
_entity_poly.entity_id
_entity_poly.type
_entity_poly.pdbx_seq_one_letter_code
_entity_poly.pdbx_strand_id
1 'polypeptide(L)'
;MLESALPSPCYLMDQTKLKQNLQTLDALRQRSGCRILFAQKAFSSFPFYSMISRYLDGASATSAYEAQLAHLYFHGENHVCQTAYLPEEMDELLKICDHITFNSPSQLERYAGTAHDHGVSVGLRVNPEYLSQQIDEFDPCAPYSRLGTTVAQFPMKLRRQINGLHVHALFEQNSDALYNLVNALLAKFGALLPEMEWLNLGGGHHITREGYQMERLEEIISILQSRFGLKIYLEPGEAIVWEAGYFITTVVDLTENGMPIAILDASAVCHASDITEVRYHPPLIGADKPNVLPYTYRLGGRSCLPEDVFGDYSFDHPLEIGERLVFKDMAINTLTKARMYTGMPMPAVALRETDGNCKIMRTFNFSDYKNRF
;
A
#
# COMPACT_ATOMS: atom_id res chain seq x y z
N MET A 1 -19.01 -20.98 -4.54
CA MET A 1 -20.41 -21.23 -4.15
C MET A 1 -20.81 -20.53 -2.84
N LEU A 2 -19.93 -20.32 -1.86
CA LEU A 2 -20.23 -19.41 -0.71
C LEU A 2 -20.28 -17.93 -1.12
N GLU A 3 -19.60 -17.58 -2.19
CA GLU A 3 -19.59 -16.23 -2.80
C GLU A 3 -20.95 -15.82 -3.36
N SER A 4 -21.83 -16.77 -3.68
CA SER A 4 -23.19 -16.48 -4.17
C SER A 4 -24.09 -15.80 -3.12
N ALA A 5 -23.76 -15.93 -1.82
CA ALA A 5 -24.51 -15.32 -0.72
C ALA A 5 -24.02 -13.91 -0.37
N LEU A 6 -22.86 -13.47 -0.90
CA LEU A 6 -22.35 -12.14 -0.66
C LEU A 6 -23.07 -11.08 -1.50
N PRO A 7 -23.21 -9.83 -1.03
CA PRO A 7 -23.69 -8.74 -1.86
C PRO A 7 -22.76 -8.52 -3.07
N SER A 8 -23.29 -7.90 -4.11
CA SER A 8 -22.52 -7.46 -5.28
C SER A 8 -22.82 -5.97 -5.53
N PRO A 9 -21.80 -5.12 -5.80
CA PRO A 9 -20.37 -5.43 -5.80
C PRO A 9 -19.80 -5.60 -4.39
N CYS A 10 -18.70 -6.38 -4.25
CA CYS A 10 -18.09 -6.67 -2.94
C CYS A 10 -16.58 -6.89 -3.03
N TYR A 11 -15.81 -6.28 -2.13
CA TYR A 11 -14.43 -6.65 -1.86
C TYR A 11 -14.42 -7.81 -0.86
N LEU A 12 -13.81 -8.92 -1.22
CA LEU A 12 -13.68 -10.11 -0.38
C LEU A 12 -12.21 -10.32 0.00
N MET A 13 -11.91 -10.21 1.29
CA MET A 13 -10.58 -10.55 1.81
C MET A 13 -10.51 -12.02 2.20
N ASP A 14 -9.42 -12.69 1.80
CA ASP A 14 -9.12 -14.07 2.19
C ASP A 14 -8.19 -14.09 3.40
N GLN A 15 -8.72 -14.51 4.53
CA GLN A 15 -7.97 -14.59 5.79
C GLN A 15 -6.80 -15.59 5.71
N THR A 16 -6.94 -16.66 4.95
CA THR A 16 -5.88 -17.68 4.82
C THR A 16 -4.68 -17.11 4.08
N LYS A 17 -4.91 -16.44 2.95
CA LYS A 17 -3.87 -15.77 2.18
C LYS A 17 -3.21 -14.65 2.96
N LEU A 18 -4.02 -13.80 3.61
CA LEU A 18 -3.52 -12.72 4.45
C LEU A 18 -2.61 -13.25 5.58
N LYS A 19 -3.02 -14.32 6.26
CA LYS A 19 -2.19 -14.98 7.29
C LYS A 19 -0.89 -15.55 6.73
N GLN A 20 -0.91 -16.18 5.55
CA GLN A 20 0.30 -16.71 4.90
C GLN A 20 1.32 -15.60 4.64
N ASN A 21 0.87 -14.46 4.09
CA ASN A 21 1.74 -13.31 3.86
C ASN A 21 2.33 -12.78 5.18
N LEU A 22 1.49 -12.61 6.20
CA LEU A 22 1.91 -12.14 7.52
C LEU A 22 2.90 -13.09 8.19
N GLN A 23 2.74 -14.40 8.07
CA GLN A 23 3.67 -15.40 8.58
C GLN A 23 5.03 -15.33 7.87
N THR A 24 5.07 -15.06 6.56
CA THR A 24 6.30 -14.85 5.81
C THR A 24 7.06 -13.62 6.34
N LEU A 25 6.35 -12.52 6.58
CA LEU A 25 6.93 -11.29 7.13
C LEU A 25 7.41 -11.47 8.58
N ASP A 26 6.62 -12.15 9.42
CA ASP A 26 7.03 -12.45 10.79
C ASP A 26 8.27 -13.34 10.85
N ALA A 27 8.36 -14.36 9.99
CA ALA A 27 9.54 -15.21 9.88
C ALA A 27 10.78 -14.41 9.46
N LEU A 28 10.68 -13.48 8.50
CA LEU A 28 11.75 -12.55 8.14
C LEU A 28 12.18 -11.72 9.37
N ARG A 29 11.21 -11.11 10.06
CA ARG A 29 11.45 -10.29 11.26
C ARG A 29 12.21 -11.06 12.33
N GLN A 30 11.81 -12.29 12.59
CA GLN A 30 12.45 -13.14 13.62
C GLN A 30 13.87 -13.55 13.23
N ARG A 31 14.15 -13.88 11.95
CA ARG A 31 15.48 -14.28 11.50
C ARG A 31 16.46 -13.13 11.39
N SER A 32 16.01 -11.98 10.85
CA SER A 32 16.88 -10.83 10.58
C SER A 32 16.97 -9.83 11.73
N GLY A 33 16.04 -9.88 12.69
CA GLY A 33 15.94 -8.88 13.75
C GLY A 33 15.50 -7.48 13.27
N CYS A 34 15.06 -7.34 12.01
CA CYS A 34 14.48 -6.08 11.55
C CYS A 34 13.08 -5.84 12.15
N ARG A 35 12.63 -4.62 12.11
CA ARG A 35 11.28 -4.21 12.45
C ARG A 35 10.44 -4.05 11.19
N ILE A 36 9.21 -4.51 11.22
CA ILE A 36 8.30 -4.41 10.07
C ILE A 36 7.08 -3.59 10.45
N LEU A 37 6.86 -2.51 9.70
CA LEU A 37 5.73 -1.61 9.85
C LEU A 37 4.72 -1.84 8.71
N PHE A 38 3.46 -1.86 9.06
CA PHE A 38 2.38 -1.92 8.09
C PHE A 38 2.20 -0.57 7.36
N ALA A 39 2.46 -0.50 6.07
CA ALA A 39 2.21 0.70 5.27
C ALA A 39 0.70 0.84 4.96
N GLN A 40 -0.01 1.64 5.76
CA GLN A 40 -1.47 1.78 5.73
C GLN A 40 -2.00 2.28 4.38
N LYS A 41 -1.24 3.14 3.68
CA LYS A 41 -1.62 3.68 2.36
C LYS A 41 -2.00 2.61 1.33
N ALA A 42 -1.46 1.40 1.44
CA ALA A 42 -1.78 0.30 0.54
C ALA A 42 -3.09 -0.40 0.91
N PHE A 43 -3.47 -0.40 2.20
CA PHE A 43 -4.64 -1.10 2.69
C PHE A 43 -5.14 -0.51 4.02
N SER A 44 -5.93 0.56 3.99
CA SER A 44 -6.43 1.27 5.19
C SER A 44 -7.68 0.63 5.82
N SER A 45 -7.97 -0.64 5.55
CA SER A 45 -9.16 -1.31 6.09
C SER A 45 -8.95 -1.73 7.56
N PHE A 46 -9.22 -0.81 8.48
CA PHE A 46 -8.98 -0.96 9.92
C PHE A 46 -9.64 -2.19 10.59
N PRO A 47 -10.76 -2.79 10.12
CA PRO A 47 -11.27 -4.03 10.70
C PRO A 47 -10.28 -5.20 10.68
N PHE A 48 -9.25 -5.13 9.83
CA PHE A 48 -8.19 -6.16 9.74
C PHE A 48 -6.95 -5.82 10.58
N TYR A 49 -6.84 -4.61 11.14
CA TYR A 49 -5.65 -4.14 11.86
C TYR A 49 -5.29 -5.00 13.07
N SER A 50 -6.26 -5.44 13.87
CA SER A 50 -5.99 -6.29 15.03
C SER A 50 -5.42 -7.67 14.64
N MET A 51 -5.67 -8.16 13.43
CA MET A 51 -5.04 -9.37 12.93
C MET A 51 -3.63 -9.10 12.43
N ILE A 52 -3.43 -8.04 11.66
CA ILE A 52 -2.13 -7.66 11.08
C ILE A 52 -1.13 -7.33 12.21
N SER A 53 -1.56 -6.59 13.23
CA SER A 53 -0.70 -6.16 14.34
C SER A 53 -0.14 -7.30 15.21
N ARG A 54 -0.67 -8.52 15.10
CA ARG A 54 -0.12 -9.69 15.80
C ARG A 54 1.19 -10.20 15.21
N TYR A 55 1.50 -9.82 13.98
CA TYR A 55 2.65 -10.29 13.22
C TYR A 55 3.70 -9.22 12.98
N LEU A 56 3.34 -7.94 13.12
CA LEU A 56 4.18 -6.80 12.77
C LEU A 56 4.48 -5.94 14.00
N ASP A 57 5.52 -5.11 13.92
CA ASP A 57 5.99 -4.29 15.03
C ASP A 57 5.21 -2.98 15.19
N GLY A 58 4.58 -2.50 14.12
CA GLY A 58 3.85 -1.24 14.13
C GLY A 58 3.23 -0.92 12.78
N ALA A 59 2.78 0.32 12.63
CA ALA A 59 2.21 0.86 11.41
C ALA A 59 2.94 2.13 10.95
N SER A 60 2.97 2.33 9.63
CA SER A 60 3.49 3.53 8.97
C SER A 60 2.33 4.31 8.35
N ALA A 61 2.24 5.58 8.71
CA ALA A 61 1.22 6.53 8.27
C ALA A 61 1.83 7.59 7.33
N THR A 62 1.06 8.03 6.35
CA THR A 62 1.41 9.10 5.42
C THR A 62 0.56 10.36 5.59
N SER A 63 -0.32 10.35 6.60
CA SER A 63 -1.19 11.46 6.98
C SER A 63 -1.57 11.40 8.46
N ALA A 64 -2.07 12.51 9.00
CA ALA A 64 -2.57 12.55 10.38
C ALA A 64 -3.73 11.58 10.60
N TYR A 65 -4.61 11.39 9.62
CA TYR A 65 -5.73 10.46 9.76
C TYR A 65 -5.29 8.99 9.76
N GLU A 66 -4.28 8.62 8.97
CA GLU A 66 -3.70 7.29 9.06
C GLU A 66 -3.01 7.06 10.42
N ALA A 67 -2.29 8.07 10.95
CA ALA A 67 -1.68 7.98 12.27
C ALA A 67 -2.72 7.81 13.40
N GLN A 68 -3.84 8.55 13.34
CA GLN A 68 -4.97 8.38 14.25
C GLN A 68 -5.59 6.98 14.13
N LEU A 69 -5.77 6.50 12.91
CA LEU A 69 -6.32 5.17 12.65
C LEU A 69 -5.43 4.07 13.24
N ALA A 70 -4.10 4.19 13.06
CA ALA A 70 -3.14 3.28 13.68
C ALA A 70 -3.19 3.35 15.20
N HIS A 71 -3.17 4.54 15.79
CA HIS A 71 -3.25 4.74 17.23
C HIS A 71 -4.49 4.09 17.86
N LEU A 72 -5.64 4.14 17.17
CA LEU A 72 -6.90 3.60 17.69
C LEU A 72 -7.03 2.08 17.51
N TYR A 73 -6.48 1.51 16.45
CA TYR A 73 -6.81 0.14 16.04
C TYR A 73 -5.61 -0.77 15.79
N PHE A 74 -4.39 -0.24 15.74
CA PHE A 74 -3.18 -1.03 15.53
C PHE A 74 -2.35 -1.08 16.81
N HIS A 75 -1.87 -2.26 17.19
CA HIS A 75 -0.97 -2.41 18.34
C HIS A 75 0.48 -2.39 17.87
N GLY A 76 1.33 -1.61 18.53
CA GLY A 76 2.75 -1.47 18.20
C GLY A 76 3.15 -0.02 17.93
N GLU A 77 4.33 0.15 17.36
CA GLU A 77 4.89 1.48 17.06
C GLU A 77 4.05 2.20 15.99
N ASN A 78 3.82 3.50 16.18
CA ASN A 78 3.10 4.36 15.23
C ASN A 78 4.08 5.37 14.61
N HIS A 79 4.42 5.16 13.35
CA HIS A 79 5.34 6.00 12.59
C HIS A 79 4.58 6.89 11.63
N VAL A 80 5.00 8.16 11.48
CA VAL A 80 4.42 9.05 10.47
C VAL A 80 5.50 9.71 9.62
N CYS A 81 5.27 9.71 8.29
CA CYS A 81 6.11 10.40 7.32
C CYS A 81 5.25 11.10 6.28
N GLN A 82 5.11 12.43 6.41
CA GLN A 82 4.38 13.27 5.46
C GLN A 82 5.35 14.10 4.61
N THR A 83 4.91 14.50 3.41
CA THR A 83 5.67 15.45 2.58
C THR A 83 5.73 16.85 3.23
N ALA A 84 4.66 17.25 3.91
CA ALA A 84 4.60 18.47 4.71
C ALA A 84 3.64 18.25 5.89
N TYR A 85 3.96 18.89 7.03
CA TYR A 85 3.15 18.87 8.24
C TYR A 85 2.45 20.21 8.42
N LEU A 86 1.17 20.17 8.70
CA LEU A 86 0.40 21.36 9.08
C LEU A 86 0.60 21.64 10.58
N PRO A 87 0.76 22.93 10.98
CA PRO A 87 0.95 23.27 12.39
C PRO A 87 -0.16 22.74 13.31
N GLU A 88 -1.39 22.76 12.84
CA GLU A 88 -2.59 22.28 13.56
C GLU A 88 -2.65 20.75 13.77
N GLU A 89 -1.90 19.98 12.99
CA GLU A 89 -1.80 18.52 13.13
C GLU A 89 -0.69 18.09 14.11
N MET A 90 0.33 18.94 14.28
CA MET A 90 1.55 18.56 15.02
C MET A 90 1.29 18.19 16.47
N ASP A 91 0.46 18.95 17.18
CA ASP A 91 0.17 18.71 18.60
C ASP A 91 -0.48 17.34 18.85
N GLU A 92 -1.27 16.87 17.89
CA GLU A 92 -1.88 15.56 17.96
C GLU A 92 -0.91 14.46 17.56
N LEU A 93 -0.19 14.64 16.45
CA LEU A 93 0.80 13.68 15.97
C LEU A 93 1.88 13.40 17.02
N LEU A 94 2.36 14.43 17.74
CA LEU A 94 3.35 14.30 18.79
C LEU A 94 2.84 13.54 20.04
N LYS A 95 1.52 13.39 20.20
CA LYS A 95 0.93 12.61 21.31
C LYS A 95 0.70 11.15 20.96
N ILE A 96 0.54 10.84 19.66
CA ILE A 96 0.10 9.52 19.21
C ILE A 96 1.16 8.75 18.42
N CYS A 97 2.25 9.41 17.98
CA CYS A 97 3.30 8.78 17.19
C CYS A 97 4.57 8.54 18.03
N ASP A 98 5.20 7.39 17.82
CA ASP A 98 6.51 7.05 18.41
C ASP A 98 7.65 7.64 17.57
N HIS A 99 7.46 7.71 16.24
CA HIS A 99 8.42 8.25 15.29
C HIS A 99 7.76 9.26 14.36
N ILE A 100 8.44 10.38 14.14
CA ILE A 100 8.05 11.38 13.13
C ILE A 100 9.22 11.61 12.17
N THR A 101 8.96 11.43 10.87
CA THR A 101 9.97 11.63 9.83
C THR A 101 9.64 12.87 9.03
N PHE A 102 10.52 13.86 9.09
CA PHE A 102 10.41 15.11 8.31
C PHE A 102 10.94 14.90 6.90
N ASN A 103 10.32 15.56 5.94
CA ASN A 103 10.68 15.44 4.53
C ASN A 103 11.74 16.47 4.09
N SER A 104 11.92 17.54 4.85
CA SER A 104 12.81 18.64 4.49
C SER A 104 13.54 19.23 5.70
N PRO A 105 14.70 19.90 5.45
CA PRO A 105 15.44 20.60 6.49
C PRO A 105 14.63 21.68 7.23
N SER A 106 13.75 22.38 6.53
CA SER A 106 12.93 23.44 7.14
C SER A 106 11.89 22.89 8.12
N GLN A 107 11.33 21.72 7.86
CA GLN A 107 10.42 21.04 8.80
C GLN A 107 11.19 20.53 10.02
N LEU A 108 12.36 19.92 9.78
CA LEU A 108 13.24 19.47 10.87
C LEU A 108 13.61 20.65 11.79
N GLU A 109 14.06 21.77 11.25
CA GLU A 109 14.41 22.97 12.02
C GLU A 109 13.22 23.50 12.84
N ARG A 110 12.02 23.44 12.28
CA ARG A 110 10.80 23.97 12.93
C ARG A 110 10.30 23.08 14.06
N TYR A 111 10.36 21.74 13.91
CA TYR A 111 9.60 20.85 14.75
C TYR A 111 10.44 19.84 15.55
N ALA A 112 11.72 19.61 15.22
CA ALA A 112 12.51 18.57 15.87
C ALA A 112 12.66 18.77 17.38
N GLY A 113 12.89 20.02 17.83
CA GLY A 113 12.97 20.33 19.27
C GLY A 113 11.68 19.96 20.00
N THR A 114 10.54 20.39 19.48
CA THR A 114 9.23 20.07 20.08
C THR A 114 8.96 18.56 20.06
N ALA A 115 9.37 17.85 19.00
CA ALA A 115 9.21 16.40 18.94
C ALA A 115 10.05 15.70 20.03
N HIS A 116 11.29 16.11 20.25
CA HIS A 116 12.12 15.60 21.33
C HIS A 116 11.55 15.90 22.71
N ASP A 117 10.99 17.09 22.93
CA ASP A 117 10.33 17.44 24.20
C ASP A 117 9.14 16.54 24.53
N HIS A 118 8.51 15.95 23.50
CA HIS A 118 7.44 14.93 23.64
C HIS A 118 7.95 13.49 23.66
N GLY A 119 9.26 13.27 23.59
CA GLY A 119 9.86 11.93 23.55
C GLY A 119 9.69 11.19 22.22
N VAL A 120 9.33 11.89 21.15
CA VAL A 120 9.12 11.32 19.80
C VAL A 120 10.47 11.21 19.09
N SER A 121 10.77 10.06 18.51
CA SER A 121 11.97 9.83 17.71
C SER A 121 11.88 10.55 16.37
N VAL A 122 12.91 11.35 16.06
CA VAL A 122 12.93 12.23 14.88
C VAL A 122 13.72 11.60 13.73
N GLY A 123 13.08 11.50 12.57
CA GLY A 123 13.70 11.10 11.32
C GLY A 123 13.80 12.19 10.27
N LEU A 124 14.70 11.98 9.32
CA LEU A 124 14.73 12.75 8.08
C LEU A 124 14.61 11.80 6.88
N ARG A 125 13.64 12.06 6.01
CA ARG A 125 13.55 11.34 4.72
C ARG A 125 14.65 11.87 3.81
N VAL A 126 15.48 10.97 3.31
CA VAL A 126 16.57 11.27 2.40
C VAL A 126 16.29 10.76 1.00
N ASN A 127 16.79 11.50 0.02
CA ASN A 127 16.73 11.14 -1.39
C ASN A 127 18.14 10.82 -1.89
N PRO A 128 18.47 9.54 -2.11
CA PRO A 128 19.78 9.15 -2.61
C PRO A 128 19.95 9.41 -4.12
N GLU A 129 18.96 10.01 -4.79
CA GLU A 129 18.97 10.29 -6.23
C GLU A 129 19.28 9.02 -7.05
N TYR A 130 18.73 7.90 -6.61
CA TYR A 130 18.78 6.60 -7.28
C TYR A 130 17.47 6.35 -7.99
N LEU A 131 17.49 6.35 -9.32
CA LEU A 131 16.33 6.07 -10.15
C LEU A 131 16.05 4.57 -10.14
N SER A 132 14.89 4.21 -9.62
CA SER A 132 14.46 2.81 -9.50
C SER A 132 13.36 2.43 -10.48
N GLN A 133 12.69 3.43 -11.09
CA GLN A 133 11.56 3.25 -11.98
C GLN A 133 11.90 3.63 -13.43
N GLN A 134 11.17 3.03 -14.37
CA GLN A 134 11.32 3.36 -15.80
C GLN A 134 10.57 4.65 -16.19
N ILE A 135 9.62 5.08 -15.37
CA ILE A 135 8.75 6.25 -15.61
C ILE A 135 9.03 7.24 -14.48
N ASP A 136 9.57 8.40 -14.81
CA ASP A 136 10.00 9.42 -13.85
C ASP A 136 8.87 9.91 -12.94
N GLU A 137 7.62 9.99 -13.44
CA GLU A 137 6.46 10.41 -12.66
C GLU A 137 6.16 9.50 -11.46
N PHE A 138 6.57 8.25 -11.52
CA PHE A 138 6.39 7.26 -10.44
C PHE A 138 7.66 7.05 -9.61
N ASP A 139 8.78 7.68 -9.98
CA ASP A 139 10.04 7.53 -9.24
C ASP A 139 10.17 8.59 -8.14
N PRO A 140 10.20 8.20 -6.86
CA PRO A 140 10.35 9.15 -5.75
C PRO A 140 11.68 9.89 -5.76
N CYS A 141 12.68 9.40 -6.47
CA CYS A 141 14.03 9.95 -6.55
C CYS A 141 14.31 10.66 -7.90
N ALA A 142 13.31 10.80 -8.78
CA ALA A 142 13.44 11.50 -10.06
C ALA A 142 13.84 12.97 -9.87
N PRO A 143 14.45 13.59 -10.88
CA PRO A 143 14.72 15.03 -10.88
C PRO A 143 13.46 15.84 -10.54
N TYR A 144 13.62 16.86 -9.72
CA TYR A 144 12.52 17.72 -9.22
C TYR A 144 11.51 17.03 -8.29
N SER A 145 11.78 15.79 -7.85
CA SER A 145 10.93 15.15 -6.84
C SER A 145 10.91 16.00 -5.55
N ARG A 146 9.70 16.17 -5.01
CA ARG A 146 9.50 16.84 -3.71
C ARG A 146 9.75 15.91 -2.52
N LEU A 147 10.15 14.65 -2.75
CA LEU A 147 10.22 13.59 -1.75
C LEU A 147 11.65 13.39 -1.27
N GLY A 148 11.88 13.72 0.00
CA GLY A 148 13.15 13.54 0.69
C GLY A 148 14.20 14.61 0.38
N THR A 149 15.18 14.69 1.25
CA THR A 149 16.29 15.64 1.23
C THR A 149 17.50 15.03 0.54
N THR A 150 18.04 15.68 -0.50
CA THR A 150 19.28 15.25 -1.16
C THR A 150 20.51 15.52 -0.26
N VAL A 151 21.64 14.87 -0.57
CA VAL A 151 22.88 15.08 0.21
C VAL A 151 23.34 16.54 0.18
N ALA A 152 23.15 17.23 -0.94
CA ALA A 152 23.51 18.64 -1.09
C ALA A 152 22.70 19.58 -0.16
N GLN A 153 21.49 19.19 0.17
CA GLN A 153 20.58 19.93 1.05
C GLN A 153 20.58 19.42 2.50
N PHE A 154 21.35 18.37 2.80
CA PHE A 154 21.34 17.77 4.14
C PHE A 154 21.76 18.79 5.22
N PRO A 155 20.96 18.95 6.29
CA PRO A 155 21.15 20.01 7.28
C PRO A 155 22.24 19.62 8.31
N MET A 156 23.51 19.65 7.93
CA MET A 156 24.64 19.21 8.78
C MET A 156 24.66 19.82 10.17
N LYS A 157 24.17 21.07 10.32
CA LYS A 157 24.06 21.74 11.62
C LYS A 157 23.01 21.11 12.54
N LEU A 158 21.99 20.48 11.97
CA LEU A 158 20.86 19.86 12.68
C LEU A 158 21.01 18.35 12.81
N ARG A 159 22.12 17.74 12.33
CA ARG A 159 22.27 16.29 12.29
C ARG A 159 22.08 15.60 13.65
N ARG A 160 22.43 16.26 14.75
CA ARG A 160 22.26 15.75 16.12
C ARG A 160 20.81 15.75 16.60
N GLN A 161 19.91 16.38 15.87
CA GLN A 161 18.47 16.33 16.13
C GLN A 161 17.78 15.20 15.37
N ILE A 162 18.54 14.40 14.61
CA ILE A 162 18.03 13.29 13.80
C ILE A 162 18.41 11.99 14.49
N ASN A 163 17.42 11.18 14.90
CA ASN A 163 17.65 9.85 15.44
C ASN A 163 17.80 8.81 14.33
N GLY A 164 17.20 9.02 13.16
CA GLY A 164 17.30 8.07 12.07
C GLY A 164 17.01 8.63 10.68
N LEU A 165 17.36 7.85 9.68
CA LEU A 165 17.08 8.19 8.28
C LEU A 165 16.00 7.29 7.71
N HIS A 166 15.20 7.84 6.81
CA HIS A 166 14.18 7.13 6.05
C HIS A 166 14.45 7.26 4.55
N VAL A 167 14.49 6.16 3.82
CA VAL A 167 14.54 6.12 2.37
C VAL A 167 13.38 5.29 1.83
N HIS A 168 12.65 5.83 0.85
CA HIS A 168 11.56 5.12 0.21
C HIS A 168 11.58 5.43 -1.28
N ALA A 169 12.11 4.49 -2.08
CA ALA A 169 12.35 4.68 -3.50
C ALA A 169 11.85 3.51 -4.36
N LEU A 170 11.56 2.35 -3.75
CA LEU A 170 11.15 1.16 -4.50
C LEU A 170 9.64 1.13 -4.73
N PHE A 171 9.24 0.52 -5.83
CA PHE A 171 7.87 0.21 -6.17
C PHE A 171 7.84 -1.12 -6.92
N GLU A 172 7.20 -2.13 -6.34
CA GLU A 172 7.04 -3.48 -6.91
C GLU A 172 8.35 -4.13 -7.37
N GLN A 173 9.39 -4.16 -6.52
CA GLN A 173 10.70 -4.65 -6.90
C GLN A 173 11.24 -5.75 -5.99
N ASN A 174 12.23 -6.50 -6.51
CA ASN A 174 12.94 -7.55 -5.78
C ASN A 174 14.11 -6.95 -4.96
N SER A 175 14.79 -7.78 -4.18
CA SER A 175 15.87 -7.37 -3.27
C SER A 175 17.14 -6.90 -3.97
N ASP A 176 17.34 -7.20 -5.25
CA ASP A 176 18.44 -6.63 -6.07
C ASP A 176 18.29 -5.11 -6.25
N ALA A 177 17.09 -4.62 -6.45
CA ALA A 177 16.83 -3.19 -6.48
C ALA A 177 17.09 -2.53 -5.12
N LEU A 178 16.72 -3.19 -4.01
CA LEU A 178 17.08 -2.72 -2.67
C LEU A 178 18.59 -2.66 -2.47
N TYR A 179 19.32 -3.68 -2.91
CA TYR A 179 20.78 -3.69 -2.83
C TYR A 179 21.40 -2.47 -3.53
N ASN A 180 20.92 -2.15 -4.72
CA ASN A 180 21.39 -0.99 -5.48
C ASN A 180 21.01 0.33 -4.79
N LEU A 181 19.78 0.45 -4.27
CA LEU A 181 19.34 1.59 -3.48
C LEU A 181 20.20 1.81 -2.25
N VAL A 182 20.51 0.74 -1.50
CA VAL A 182 21.36 0.81 -0.31
C VAL A 182 22.79 1.23 -0.67
N ASN A 183 23.35 0.75 -1.78
CA ASN A 183 24.65 1.22 -2.26
C ASN A 183 24.66 2.72 -2.58
N ALA A 184 23.62 3.23 -3.25
CA ALA A 184 23.48 4.66 -3.50
C ALA A 184 23.34 5.47 -2.19
N LEU A 185 22.55 4.95 -1.24
CA LEU A 185 22.40 5.53 0.09
C LEU A 185 23.74 5.59 0.82
N LEU A 186 24.49 4.50 0.84
CA LEU A 186 25.80 4.42 1.50
C LEU A 186 26.82 5.37 0.87
N ALA A 187 26.81 5.51 -0.46
CA ALA A 187 27.70 6.43 -1.16
C ALA A 187 27.48 7.91 -0.78
N LYS A 188 26.21 8.29 -0.52
CA LYS A 188 25.83 9.70 -0.26
C LYS A 188 25.66 10.03 1.23
N PHE A 189 25.08 9.10 1.99
CA PHE A 189 24.71 9.31 3.39
C PHE A 189 25.43 8.36 4.36
N GLY A 190 26.29 7.45 3.88
CA GLY A 190 26.93 6.44 4.70
C GLY A 190 27.77 7.00 5.85
N ALA A 191 28.36 8.17 5.67
CA ALA A 191 29.13 8.85 6.74
C ALA A 191 28.27 9.32 7.93
N LEU A 192 26.96 9.42 7.75
CA LEU A 192 26.01 9.84 8.80
C LEU A 192 25.46 8.66 9.60
N LEU A 193 25.45 7.47 9.02
CA LEU A 193 24.83 6.28 9.63
C LEU A 193 25.38 5.90 11.01
N PRO A 194 26.68 6.07 11.31
CA PRO A 194 27.19 5.82 12.66
C PRO A 194 26.64 6.74 13.75
N GLU A 195 26.03 7.89 13.38
CA GLU A 195 25.38 8.81 14.32
C GLU A 195 23.88 8.51 14.47
N MET A 196 23.31 7.55 13.72
CA MET A 196 21.89 7.22 13.72
C MET A 196 21.58 6.02 14.60
N GLU A 197 20.38 5.98 15.16
CA GLU A 197 19.86 4.86 15.94
C GLU A 197 19.14 3.86 15.04
N TRP A 198 18.53 4.35 13.96
CA TRP A 198 17.74 3.53 13.05
C TRP A 198 17.83 3.99 11.58
N LEU A 199 17.54 3.04 10.70
CA LEU A 199 17.38 3.28 9.27
C LEU A 199 16.09 2.59 8.79
N ASN A 200 15.19 3.37 8.21
CA ASN A 200 13.98 2.87 7.58
C ASN A 200 14.22 2.80 6.06
N LEU A 201 14.14 1.58 5.50
CA LEU A 201 14.35 1.30 4.09
C LEU A 201 13.07 1.42 3.25
N GLY A 202 11.95 1.82 3.88
CA GLY A 202 10.67 1.98 3.22
C GLY A 202 10.02 0.68 2.78
N GLY A 203 9.11 0.79 1.82
CA GLY A 203 8.37 -0.32 1.22
C GLY A 203 8.69 -0.50 -0.26
N GLY A 204 7.73 -1.08 -1.00
CA GLY A 204 7.87 -1.35 -2.43
C GLY A 204 8.60 -2.66 -2.75
N HIS A 205 8.73 -3.53 -1.75
CA HIS A 205 9.37 -4.83 -1.87
C HIS A 205 8.34 -5.94 -2.11
N HIS A 206 8.60 -6.83 -3.05
CA HIS A 206 7.77 -8.01 -3.34
C HIS A 206 7.96 -9.17 -2.35
N ILE A 207 8.17 -8.94 -1.08
CA ILE A 207 8.65 -9.90 -0.08
C ILE A 207 7.86 -11.22 -0.08
N THR A 208 6.56 -11.16 -0.32
CA THR A 208 5.66 -12.33 -0.29
C THR A 208 5.36 -12.91 -1.67
N ARG A 209 5.91 -12.32 -2.74
CA ARG A 209 5.77 -12.88 -4.09
C ARG A 209 6.74 -14.02 -4.31
N GLU A 210 6.33 -14.99 -5.11
CA GLU A 210 7.21 -16.07 -5.57
C GLU A 210 8.43 -15.50 -6.30
N GLY A 211 9.61 -16.08 -6.04
CA GLY A 211 10.88 -15.65 -6.65
C GLY A 211 11.53 -14.43 -5.99
N TYR A 212 10.98 -13.90 -4.89
CA TYR A 212 11.67 -12.87 -4.11
C TYR A 212 12.91 -13.46 -3.43
N GLN A 213 14.04 -12.76 -3.56
CA GLN A 213 15.33 -13.21 -3.03
C GLN A 213 15.47 -12.82 -1.55
N MET A 214 14.88 -13.63 -0.68
CA MET A 214 14.80 -13.37 0.77
C MET A 214 16.19 -13.33 1.42
N GLU A 215 17.08 -14.25 1.05
CA GLU A 215 18.45 -14.35 1.60
C GLU A 215 19.24 -13.06 1.35
N ARG A 216 19.07 -12.44 0.17
CA ARG A 216 19.71 -11.15 -0.14
C ARG A 216 19.16 -10.02 0.73
N LEU A 217 17.86 -10.00 1.00
CA LEU A 217 17.26 -9.03 1.93
C LEU A 217 17.84 -9.18 3.34
N GLU A 218 17.92 -10.41 3.84
CA GLU A 218 18.49 -10.72 5.15
C GLU A 218 19.98 -10.34 5.25
N GLU A 219 20.74 -10.57 4.17
CA GLU A 219 22.14 -10.16 4.08
C GLU A 219 22.30 -8.63 4.14
N ILE A 220 21.50 -7.88 3.38
CA ILE A 220 21.49 -6.40 3.41
C ILE A 220 21.21 -5.89 4.83
N ILE A 221 20.19 -6.44 5.49
CA ILE A 221 19.83 -6.07 6.86
C ILE A 221 20.98 -6.36 7.81
N SER A 222 21.55 -7.56 7.74
CA SER A 222 22.66 -8.00 8.60
C SER A 222 23.91 -7.12 8.46
N ILE A 223 24.26 -6.73 7.21
CA ILE A 223 25.37 -5.82 6.94
C ILE A 223 25.14 -4.45 7.59
N LEU A 224 23.94 -3.87 7.43
CA LEU A 224 23.62 -2.56 7.99
C LEU A 224 23.62 -2.57 9.51
N GLN A 225 23.06 -3.62 10.14
CA GLN A 225 23.05 -3.81 11.59
C GLN A 225 24.46 -3.99 12.13
N SER A 226 25.26 -4.91 11.54
CA SER A 226 26.60 -5.23 12.05
C SER A 226 27.59 -4.09 11.85
N ARG A 227 27.50 -3.37 10.73
CA ARG A 227 28.44 -2.30 10.38
C ARG A 227 28.15 -0.99 11.12
N PHE A 228 26.89 -0.67 11.38
CA PHE A 228 26.49 0.64 11.90
C PHE A 228 25.74 0.59 13.23
N GLY A 229 25.36 -0.60 13.72
CA GLY A 229 24.58 -0.74 14.96
C GLY A 229 23.11 -0.32 14.84
N LEU A 230 22.59 -0.23 13.62
CA LEU A 230 21.27 0.35 13.32
C LEU A 230 20.13 -0.62 13.59
N LYS A 231 19.02 -0.11 14.13
CA LYS A 231 17.72 -0.75 14.04
C LYS A 231 17.19 -0.55 12.62
N ILE A 232 16.88 -1.63 11.90
CA ILE A 232 16.39 -1.57 10.52
C ILE A 232 14.88 -1.71 10.50
N TYR A 233 14.20 -0.80 9.80
CA TYR A 233 12.75 -0.84 9.53
C TYR A 233 12.46 -1.10 8.06
N LEU A 234 11.39 -1.85 7.80
CA LEU A 234 10.77 -2.05 6.49
C LEU A 234 9.30 -1.64 6.57
N GLU A 235 8.75 -1.11 5.48
CA GLU A 235 7.36 -0.66 5.37
C GLU A 235 6.60 -1.37 4.24
N PRO A 236 6.43 -2.72 4.27
CA PRO A 236 5.64 -3.40 3.27
C PRO A 236 4.16 -2.97 3.36
N GLY A 237 3.55 -2.75 2.21
CA GLY A 237 2.11 -2.56 2.07
C GLY A 237 1.52 -3.67 1.22
N GLU A 238 1.93 -3.71 -0.05
CA GLU A 238 1.54 -4.73 -1.01
C GLU A 238 1.79 -6.15 -0.51
N ALA A 239 3.01 -6.43 -0.03
CA ALA A 239 3.40 -7.76 0.44
C ALA A 239 2.49 -8.33 1.55
N ILE A 240 1.77 -7.48 2.28
CA ILE A 240 0.83 -7.91 3.31
C ILE A 240 -0.44 -8.49 2.70
N VAL A 241 -0.97 -7.84 1.67
CA VAL A 241 -2.27 -8.17 1.07
C VAL A 241 -2.16 -8.80 -0.32
N TRP A 242 -0.96 -9.17 -0.77
CA TRP A 242 -0.69 -9.81 -2.04
C TRP A 242 -1.57 -11.05 -2.24
N GLU A 243 -2.33 -11.10 -3.34
CA GLU A 243 -3.30 -12.16 -3.68
C GLU A 243 -4.35 -12.46 -2.60
N ALA A 244 -4.49 -11.60 -1.57
CA ALA A 244 -5.43 -11.82 -0.47
C ALA A 244 -6.80 -11.15 -0.69
N GLY A 245 -6.99 -10.39 -1.75
CA GLY A 245 -8.23 -9.68 -2.05
C GLY A 245 -8.84 -10.06 -3.39
N TYR A 246 -10.16 -10.15 -3.38
CA TYR A 246 -10.98 -10.37 -4.57
C TYR A 246 -12.00 -9.25 -4.70
N PHE A 247 -12.41 -8.97 -5.94
CA PHE A 247 -13.51 -8.06 -6.22
C PHE A 247 -14.60 -8.80 -6.99
N ILE A 248 -15.75 -8.96 -6.38
CA ILE A 248 -16.91 -9.66 -6.91
C ILE A 248 -17.84 -8.64 -7.55
N THR A 249 -18.23 -8.88 -8.80
CA THR A 249 -19.18 -8.06 -9.55
C THR A 249 -20.21 -8.96 -10.23
N THR A 250 -21.29 -8.36 -10.71
CA THR A 250 -22.37 -9.06 -11.45
C THR A 250 -22.62 -8.37 -12.77
N VAL A 251 -22.77 -9.15 -13.83
CA VAL A 251 -23.22 -8.67 -15.15
C VAL A 251 -24.67 -8.21 -15.03
N VAL A 252 -24.95 -6.94 -15.28
CA VAL A 252 -26.30 -6.35 -15.15
C VAL A 252 -26.93 -6.04 -16.50
N ASP A 253 -26.14 -5.94 -17.58
CA ASP A 253 -26.61 -5.74 -18.93
C ASP A 253 -25.63 -6.27 -19.96
N LEU A 254 -26.11 -6.58 -21.15
CA LEU A 254 -25.32 -7.00 -22.32
C LEU A 254 -25.69 -6.14 -23.50
N THR A 255 -24.68 -5.59 -24.17
CA THR A 255 -24.88 -4.76 -25.37
C THR A 255 -23.76 -5.04 -26.39
N GLU A 256 -23.84 -4.39 -27.56
CA GLU A 256 -22.86 -4.56 -28.62
C GLU A 256 -22.57 -3.20 -29.29
N ASN A 257 -21.30 -2.93 -29.53
CA ASN A 257 -20.88 -1.81 -30.35
C ASN A 257 -19.54 -2.17 -31.01
N GLY A 258 -19.60 -2.85 -32.13
CA GLY A 258 -18.45 -3.40 -32.84
C GLY A 258 -17.80 -4.62 -32.15
N MET A 259 -18.10 -4.83 -30.86
CA MET A 259 -17.79 -6.01 -30.07
C MET A 259 -18.82 -6.20 -28.96
N PRO A 260 -18.98 -7.43 -28.41
CA PRO A 260 -19.81 -7.67 -27.26
C PRO A 260 -19.32 -6.89 -26.02
N ILE A 261 -20.23 -6.31 -25.25
CA ILE A 261 -19.96 -5.53 -24.05
C ILE A 261 -20.83 -6.06 -22.91
N ALA A 262 -20.24 -6.39 -21.78
CA ALA A 262 -20.95 -6.72 -20.56
C ALA A 262 -20.80 -5.57 -19.55
N ILE A 263 -21.94 -5.04 -19.10
CA ILE A 263 -21.99 -3.98 -18.08
C ILE A 263 -22.07 -4.62 -16.71
N LEU A 264 -21.15 -4.22 -15.83
CA LEU A 264 -21.05 -4.70 -14.45
C LEU A 264 -21.78 -3.77 -13.47
N ASP A 265 -22.26 -4.29 -12.35
CA ASP A 265 -22.87 -3.52 -11.26
C ASP A 265 -21.87 -2.61 -10.50
N ALA A 266 -20.64 -2.59 -10.93
CA ALA A 266 -19.51 -1.85 -10.38
C ALA A 266 -19.02 -0.74 -11.34
N SER A 267 -17.98 -0.02 -10.93
CA SER A 267 -17.30 0.99 -11.73
C SER A 267 -15.78 0.83 -11.59
N ALA A 268 -15.04 0.71 -12.69
CA ALA A 268 -13.59 0.68 -12.68
C ALA A 268 -13.02 1.99 -12.11
N VAL A 269 -13.54 3.14 -12.56
CA VAL A 269 -13.11 4.47 -12.10
C VAL A 269 -13.33 4.67 -10.60
N CYS A 270 -14.42 4.13 -10.05
CA CYS A 270 -14.79 4.34 -8.65
C CYS A 270 -14.22 3.27 -7.71
N HIS A 271 -14.16 2.02 -8.15
CA HIS A 271 -13.91 0.88 -7.28
C HIS A 271 -12.60 0.13 -7.61
N ALA A 272 -11.97 0.41 -8.75
CA ALA A 272 -10.75 -0.22 -9.21
C ALA A 272 -9.88 0.77 -9.98
N SER A 273 -9.62 1.94 -9.39
CA SER A 273 -9.02 3.08 -10.09
C SER A 273 -7.61 2.79 -10.65
N ASP A 274 -6.88 1.81 -10.13
CA ASP A 274 -5.58 1.41 -10.68
C ASP A 274 -5.69 0.88 -12.13
N ILE A 275 -6.86 0.39 -12.54
CA ILE A 275 -7.13 0.02 -13.93
C ILE A 275 -6.99 1.23 -14.86
N THR A 276 -7.47 2.39 -14.42
CA THR A 276 -7.42 3.64 -15.22
C THR A 276 -6.17 4.47 -14.94
N GLU A 277 -5.68 4.49 -13.71
CA GLU A 277 -4.55 5.33 -13.29
C GLU A 277 -3.19 4.77 -13.74
N VAL A 278 -2.99 3.44 -13.59
CA VAL A 278 -1.73 2.77 -13.93
C VAL A 278 -1.88 1.68 -14.99
N ARG A 279 -3.07 1.59 -15.62
CA ARG A 279 -3.42 0.60 -16.65
C ARG A 279 -3.23 -0.83 -16.17
N TYR A 280 -3.55 -1.09 -14.90
CA TYR A 280 -3.53 -2.43 -14.35
C TYR A 280 -4.65 -3.29 -14.94
N HIS A 281 -4.33 -4.52 -15.34
CA HIS A 281 -5.30 -5.50 -15.81
C HIS A 281 -5.41 -6.62 -14.76
N PRO A 282 -6.40 -6.58 -13.86
CA PRO A 282 -6.55 -7.58 -12.82
C PRO A 282 -6.90 -8.96 -13.44
N PRO A 283 -6.27 -10.04 -12.96
CA PRO A 283 -6.68 -11.38 -13.40
C PRO A 283 -8.12 -11.67 -13.01
N LEU A 284 -8.89 -12.31 -13.91
CA LEU A 284 -10.28 -12.67 -13.70
C LEU A 284 -10.41 -14.21 -13.64
N ILE A 285 -11.11 -14.73 -12.64
CA ILE A 285 -11.31 -16.17 -12.48
C ILE A 285 -12.18 -16.68 -13.63
N GLY A 286 -11.73 -17.74 -14.31
CA GLY A 286 -12.47 -18.35 -15.42
C GLY A 286 -12.38 -17.58 -16.75
N ALA A 287 -11.54 -16.57 -16.83
CA ALA A 287 -11.32 -15.79 -18.05
C ALA A 287 -9.83 -15.71 -18.42
N ASP A 288 -9.55 -15.32 -19.64
CA ASP A 288 -8.21 -15.13 -20.18
C ASP A 288 -8.14 -13.81 -20.97
N LYS A 289 -6.96 -13.53 -21.54
CA LYS A 289 -6.73 -12.37 -22.42
C LYS A 289 -7.70 -12.40 -23.61
N PRO A 290 -7.99 -11.24 -24.22
CA PRO A 290 -8.84 -11.16 -25.38
C PRO A 290 -8.44 -12.16 -26.47
N ASN A 291 -9.40 -12.81 -27.09
CA ASN A 291 -9.24 -13.76 -28.22
C ASN A 291 -8.45 -15.07 -27.89
N VAL A 292 -8.21 -15.37 -26.62
CA VAL A 292 -7.65 -16.67 -26.23
C VAL A 292 -8.74 -17.72 -26.10
N LEU A 293 -9.90 -17.35 -25.53
CA LEU A 293 -11.09 -18.19 -25.43
C LEU A 293 -12.16 -17.76 -26.45
N PRO A 294 -13.20 -18.58 -26.69
CA PRO A 294 -14.14 -18.35 -27.80
C PRO A 294 -14.94 -17.05 -27.74
N TYR A 295 -15.24 -16.52 -26.53
CA TYR A 295 -16.13 -15.39 -26.37
C TYR A 295 -15.40 -14.21 -25.74
N THR A 296 -15.11 -13.16 -26.49
CA THR A 296 -14.45 -11.96 -26.01
C THR A 296 -15.47 -10.86 -25.72
N TYR A 297 -15.40 -10.28 -24.52
CA TYR A 297 -16.22 -9.17 -24.08
C TYR A 297 -15.35 -8.02 -23.58
N ARG A 298 -15.81 -6.78 -23.83
CA ARG A 298 -15.40 -5.63 -23.04
C ARG A 298 -16.24 -5.58 -21.77
N LEU A 299 -15.58 -5.51 -20.62
CA LEU A 299 -16.24 -5.36 -19.33
C LEU A 299 -16.31 -3.87 -18.99
N GLY A 300 -17.51 -3.30 -19.05
CA GLY A 300 -17.77 -1.89 -18.73
C GLY A 300 -18.39 -1.72 -17.35
N GLY A 301 -18.08 -0.59 -16.70
CA GLY A 301 -18.78 -0.18 -15.50
C GLY A 301 -20.10 0.53 -15.84
N ARG A 302 -20.92 0.78 -14.82
CA ARG A 302 -22.23 1.41 -15.00
C ARG A 302 -22.25 2.93 -14.77
N SER A 303 -21.10 3.58 -14.60
CA SER A 303 -21.06 5.03 -14.53
C SER A 303 -21.25 5.67 -15.91
N CYS A 304 -21.48 6.97 -15.97
CA CYS A 304 -21.60 7.71 -17.24
C CYS A 304 -20.25 8.09 -17.85
N LEU A 305 -19.14 7.64 -17.27
CA LEU A 305 -17.80 8.02 -17.70
C LEU A 305 -17.31 7.12 -18.83
N PRO A 306 -16.82 7.67 -19.96
CA PRO A 306 -16.35 6.86 -21.09
C PRO A 306 -15.17 5.92 -20.74
N GLU A 307 -14.34 6.31 -19.79
CA GLU A 307 -13.19 5.52 -19.30
C GLU A 307 -13.55 4.43 -18.28
N ASP A 308 -14.84 4.27 -17.96
CA ASP A 308 -15.30 3.28 -16.98
C ASP A 308 -15.32 1.87 -17.55
N VAL A 309 -14.12 1.33 -17.82
CA VAL A 309 -13.88 0.05 -18.46
C VAL A 309 -12.88 -0.75 -17.62
N PHE A 310 -13.25 -1.98 -17.23
CA PHE A 310 -12.37 -2.91 -16.52
C PHE A 310 -11.33 -3.56 -17.43
N GLY A 311 -11.64 -3.68 -18.71
CA GLY A 311 -10.77 -4.27 -19.73
C GLY A 311 -11.53 -5.21 -20.67
N ASP A 312 -10.78 -5.81 -21.60
CA ASP A 312 -11.29 -6.82 -22.52
C ASP A 312 -10.79 -8.19 -22.05
N TYR A 313 -11.72 -9.16 -21.93
CA TYR A 313 -11.47 -10.53 -21.46
C TYR A 313 -12.18 -11.54 -22.35
N SER A 314 -11.64 -12.76 -22.43
CA SER A 314 -12.29 -13.85 -23.13
C SER A 314 -12.73 -14.97 -22.15
N PHE A 315 -13.81 -15.66 -22.52
CA PHE A 315 -14.50 -16.69 -21.72
C PHE A 315 -14.70 -17.93 -22.57
N ASP A 316 -14.86 -19.08 -21.93
CA ASP A 316 -15.16 -20.36 -22.60
C ASP A 316 -16.65 -20.51 -22.94
N HIS A 317 -17.51 -19.65 -22.39
CA HIS A 317 -18.96 -19.60 -22.62
C HIS A 317 -19.43 -18.15 -22.83
N PRO A 318 -20.61 -17.93 -23.43
CA PRO A 318 -21.19 -16.60 -23.51
C PRO A 318 -21.65 -16.14 -22.11
N LEU A 319 -21.34 -14.87 -21.76
CA LEU A 319 -21.78 -14.29 -20.50
C LEU A 319 -23.30 -14.10 -20.48
N GLU A 320 -23.89 -14.24 -19.29
CA GLU A 320 -25.31 -14.03 -19.04
C GLU A 320 -25.57 -12.91 -18.00
N ILE A 321 -26.72 -12.22 -18.13
CA ILE A 321 -27.16 -11.25 -17.10
C ILE A 321 -27.40 -12.02 -15.78
N GLY A 322 -26.84 -11.49 -14.69
CA GLY A 322 -26.85 -12.10 -13.37
C GLY A 322 -25.60 -12.97 -13.10
N GLU A 323 -24.76 -13.19 -14.08
CA GLU A 323 -23.50 -13.93 -13.89
C GLU A 323 -22.52 -13.14 -13.02
N ARG A 324 -21.86 -13.83 -12.09
CA ARG A 324 -20.86 -13.22 -11.20
C ARG A 324 -19.46 -13.40 -11.75
N LEU A 325 -18.74 -12.31 -11.77
CA LEU A 325 -17.34 -12.23 -12.15
C LEU A 325 -16.49 -11.90 -10.92
N VAL A 326 -15.32 -12.57 -10.80
CA VAL A 326 -14.45 -12.42 -9.63
C VAL A 326 -13.04 -12.05 -10.08
N PHE A 327 -12.69 -10.78 -9.89
CA PHE A 327 -11.35 -10.27 -10.13
C PHE A 327 -10.44 -10.64 -8.96
N LYS A 328 -9.21 -11.06 -9.26
CA LYS A 328 -8.16 -11.41 -8.28
C LYS A 328 -7.29 -10.21 -7.98
N ASP A 329 -6.58 -10.27 -6.85
CA ASP A 329 -5.58 -9.30 -6.42
C ASP A 329 -6.10 -7.86 -6.35
N MET A 330 -7.28 -7.71 -5.75
CA MET A 330 -8.03 -6.46 -5.67
C MET A 330 -8.07 -5.85 -4.25
N ALA A 331 -7.08 -6.17 -3.40
CA ALA A 331 -6.95 -5.55 -2.07
C ALA A 331 -6.02 -4.35 -2.08
N ILE A 332 -4.89 -4.46 -2.80
CA ILE A 332 -3.83 -3.44 -2.83
C ILE A 332 -4.39 -2.16 -3.48
N ASN A 333 -4.28 -1.05 -2.75
CA ASN A 333 -4.74 0.27 -3.16
C ASN A 333 -6.25 0.35 -3.52
N THR A 334 -6.85 -0.72 -4.01
CA THR A 334 -8.18 -0.75 -4.61
C THR A 334 -9.26 -0.29 -3.64
N LEU A 335 -9.38 -0.97 -2.48
CA LEU A 335 -10.35 -0.56 -1.45
C LEU A 335 -10.01 0.81 -0.86
N THR A 336 -8.73 1.11 -0.64
CA THR A 336 -8.27 2.38 -0.05
C THR A 336 -8.55 3.57 -0.97
N LYS A 337 -8.40 3.40 -2.29
CA LYS A 337 -8.69 4.42 -3.32
C LYS A 337 -10.16 4.49 -3.71
N ALA A 338 -11.00 3.53 -3.29
CA ALA A 338 -12.39 3.48 -3.68
C ALA A 338 -13.16 4.75 -3.30
N ARG A 339 -14.03 5.20 -4.20
CA ARG A 339 -14.73 6.49 -4.10
C ARG A 339 -16.16 6.41 -4.60
N MET A 340 -16.99 7.35 -4.14
CA MET A 340 -18.40 7.48 -4.57
C MET A 340 -18.55 8.58 -5.63
N TYR A 341 -17.64 8.66 -6.61
CA TYR A 341 -17.74 9.63 -7.67
C TYR A 341 -19.01 9.36 -8.51
N THR A 342 -19.65 10.38 -9.03
CA THR A 342 -20.95 10.32 -9.74
C THR A 342 -22.11 9.67 -8.94
N GLY A 343 -21.98 9.56 -7.62
CA GLY A 343 -22.99 8.90 -6.77
C GLY A 343 -22.95 7.37 -6.81
N MET A 344 -21.85 6.77 -7.31
CA MET A 344 -21.68 5.32 -7.29
C MET A 344 -21.59 4.81 -5.85
N PRO A 345 -22.46 3.86 -5.43
CA PRO A 345 -22.39 3.29 -4.08
C PRO A 345 -21.07 2.51 -3.88
N MET A 346 -20.47 2.63 -2.71
CA MET A 346 -19.31 1.79 -2.37
C MET A 346 -19.68 0.31 -2.32
N PRO A 347 -18.83 -0.58 -2.84
CA PRO A 347 -18.95 -2.02 -2.67
C PRO A 347 -18.93 -2.43 -1.19
N ALA A 348 -19.64 -3.49 -0.85
CA ALA A 348 -19.51 -4.09 0.46
C ALA A 348 -18.08 -4.61 0.71
N VAL A 349 -17.71 -4.79 1.98
CA VAL A 349 -16.44 -5.41 2.38
C VAL A 349 -16.75 -6.67 3.17
N ALA A 350 -16.18 -7.79 2.76
CA ALA A 350 -16.37 -9.09 3.39
C ALA A 350 -15.02 -9.77 3.69
N LEU A 351 -15.05 -10.70 4.63
CA LEU A 351 -13.94 -11.57 4.99
C LEU A 351 -14.35 -13.01 4.73
N ARG A 352 -13.53 -13.78 4.02
CA ARG A 352 -13.58 -15.23 4.00
C ARG A 352 -12.66 -15.75 5.10
N GLU A 353 -13.24 -16.35 6.12
CA GLU A 353 -12.53 -16.90 7.26
C GLU A 353 -11.79 -18.20 6.88
N THR A 354 -10.89 -18.67 7.73
CA THR A 354 -10.07 -19.87 7.44
C THR A 354 -10.88 -21.17 7.34
N ASP A 355 -12.08 -21.21 7.88
CA ASP A 355 -13.03 -22.32 7.75
C ASP A 355 -13.89 -22.26 6.47
N GLY A 356 -13.68 -21.21 5.66
CA GLY A 356 -14.41 -20.94 4.41
C GLY A 356 -15.68 -20.12 4.58
N ASN A 357 -16.12 -19.83 5.81
CA ASN A 357 -17.29 -18.97 6.04
C ASN A 357 -17.01 -17.53 5.63
N CYS A 358 -18.04 -16.85 5.11
CA CYS A 358 -17.94 -15.46 4.72
C CYS A 358 -18.71 -14.57 5.70
N LYS A 359 -18.04 -13.49 6.16
CA LYS A 359 -18.61 -12.49 7.05
C LYS A 359 -18.60 -11.12 6.40
N ILE A 360 -19.74 -10.44 6.38
CA ILE A 360 -19.80 -9.03 5.95
C ILE A 360 -19.20 -8.16 7.06
N MET A 361 -18.16 -7.42 6.72
CA MET A 361 -17.45 -6.50 7.62
C MET A 361 -18.04 -5.10 7.56
N ARG A 362 -18.44 -4.64 6.38
CA ARG A 362 -19.05 -3.32 6.18
C ARG A 362 -19.96 -3.31 4.95
N THR A 363 -21.05 -2.56 5.07
CA THR A 363 -21.89 -2.13 3.96
C THR A 363 -21.99 -0.62 3.97
N PHE A 364 -22.30 -0.04 2.82
CA PHE A 364 -22.42 1.40 2.65
C PHE A 364 -23.83 1.74 2.14
N ASN A 365 -24.31 2.92 2.51
CA ASN A 365 -25.66 3.38 2.17
C ASN A 365 -25.66 4.84 1.74
N PHE A 366 -26.83 5.38 1.42
CA PHE A 366 -26.98 6.77 0.98
C PHE A 366 -26.45 7.80 2.00
N SER A 367 -26.51 7.53 3.30
CA SER A 367 -25.95 8.44 4.32
C SER A 367 -24.43 8.57 4.22
N ASP A 368 -23.73 7.49 3.88
CA ASP A 368 -22.26 7.52 3.64
C ASP A 368 -21.92 8.46 2.47
N TYR A 369 -22.74 8.47 1.43
CA TYR A 369 -22.58 9.41 0.31
C TYR A 369 -22.93 10.85 0.70
N LYS A 370 -24.13 11.06 1.28
CA LYS A 370 -24.64 12.38 1.64
C LYS A 370 -23.73 13.12 2.62
N ASN A 371 -23.19 12.42 3.62
CA ASN A 371 -22.39 13.01 4.70
C ASN A 371 -20.98 13.42 4.26
N ARG A 372 -20.64 13.26 2.98
CA ARG A 372 -19.39 13.78 2.38
C ARG A 372 -19.49 15.28 2.05
N PHE A 373 -20.68 15.81 2.01
CA PHE A 373 -20.99 17.20 1.66
C PHE A 373 -21.64 17.93 2.85
#